data_63aea579f63b74de5e877ad1cb12304f
#
_entry.id   63aea579f63b74de5e877ad1cb12304f
#
_cell.length_a   1.000
_cell.length_b   1.000
_cell.length_c   1.000
_cell.angle_alpha   90.00
_cell.angle_beta   90.00
_cell.angle_gamma   90.00
#
_symmetry.space_group_name_H-M   'P 1'
#
loop_
_entity.id
_entity.type
_entity.pdbx_description
1 polymer ?
#
loop_
_entity_poly.entity_id
_entity_poly.type
_entity_poly.pdbx_seq_one_letter_code
_entity_poly.pdbx_strand_id
1 'polypeptide(L)'
;MLTKKKWAIFSLLTLCGGTIYKLPSLKDAFYIPMQDYFHLTNGQIGNAMSVNSVVTTIGFFLSIYFADKLPRRYTMSLSLIATGLLGIYLTTMPGYGGIRFVWALFGVTCDMMNWPVLLKSVSRLGNSEQQGRLFGFFETGRGIVDTIIAFSALAIFTWFGSGLLGFKAGIWFYALIVIVVGIMLFFMLKEKDEDAPEKATVDSATEKSSISSVLKDKTIWLIAFNVFFVYAVYCGLTFFIPFLKNIYLLPVALVGAYGIINQYCLKMVGGPIGGLIADKILKSPSKYLFYTFCASTVALVALILLPHESMPVYLGMICTLGFGAIVFTQRAVFFAPIGEANIAENRTGAAMALGSFIGYAPAMFCYSLYGYILDLNPGLTGYKIVFGIMACFALCGAFVSVMLVKRIRGGRKTLRAATE
;
A
#
# COMPACT_ATOMS: atom_id res chain seq x y z
N MET A 1 -13.59 -27.54 0.39
CA MET A 1 -12.32 -27.34 1.14
C MET A 1 -11.13 -27.55 0.21
N LEU A 2 -10.07 -26.79 0.33
CA LEU A 2 -8.84 -26.96 -0.47
C LEU A 2 -8.17 -28.29 -0.08
N THR A 3 -7.59 -29.00 -1.06
CA THR A 3 -6.77 -30.19 -0.79
C THR A 3 -5.48 -29.81 -0.03
N LYS A 4 -4.83 -30.77 0.65
CA LYS A 4 -3.56 -30.53 1.36
C LYS A 4 -2.50 -29.86 0.45
N LYS A 5 -2.42 -30.27 -0.82
CA LYS A 5 -1.51 -29.69 -1.81
C LYS A 5 -1.86 -28.22 -2.11
N LYS A 6 -3.15 -27.91 -2.33
CA LYS A 6 -3.61 -26.53 -2.55
C LYS A 6 -3.35 -25.63 -1.33
N TRP A 7 -3.49 -26.16 -0.10
CA TRP A 7 -3.15 -25.43 1.12
C TRP A 7 -1.64 -25.12 1.21
N ALA A 8 -0.78 -26.07 0.85
CA ALA A 8 0.67 -25.84 0.83
C ALA A 8 1.05 -24.75 -0.20
N ILE A 9 0.46 -24.79 -1.39
CA ILE A 9 0.65 -23.74 -2.41
C ILE A 9 0.11 -22.40 -1.91
N PHE A 10 -1.07 -22.37 -1.29
CA PHE A 10 -1.66 -21.16 -0.74
C PHE A 10 -0.77 -20.52 0.34
N SER A 11 -0.24 -21.33 1.28
CA SER A 11 0.68 -20.86 2.31
C SER A 11 1.96 -20.27 1.70
N LEU A 12 2.51 -20.90 0.67
CA LEU A 12 3.69 -20.41 -0.02
C LEU A 12 3.42 -19.11 -0.81
N LEU A 13 2.25 -18.98 -1.46
CA LEU A 13 1.84 -17.73 -2.09
C LEU A 13 1.62 -16.61 -1.06
N THR A 14 1.08 -16.95 0.11
CA THR A 14 0.92 -16.00 1.22
C THR A 14 2.28 -15.54 1.75
N LEU A 15 3.23 -16.46 1.88
CA LEU A 15 4.60 -16.16 2.26
C LEU A 15 5.29 -15.27 1.21
N CYS A 16 5.09 -15.53 -0.08
CA CYS A 16 5.55 -14.69 -1.17
C CYS A 16 5.01 -13.26 -1.03
N GLY A 17 3.69 -13.11 -0.88
CA GLY A 17 3.05 -11.80 -0.75
C GLY A 17 3.47 -11.01 0.49
N GLY A 18 3.83 -11.70 1.59
CA GLY A 18 4.32 -11.07 2.82
C GLY A 18 5.83 -10.78 2.82
N THR A 19 6.60 -11.32 1.86
CA THR A 19 8.07 -11.13 1.84
C THR A 19 8.53 -10.17 0.76
N ILE A 20 7.90 -10.20 -0.42
CA ILE A 20 8.37 -9.50 -1.61
C ILE A 20 8.55 -7.99 -1.41
N TYR A 21 7.71 -7.38 -0.57
CA TYR A 21 7.73 -5.93 -0.33
C TYR A 21 8.64 -5.50 0.82
N LYS A 22 9.38 -6.41 1.48
CA LYS A 22 10.23 -6.04 2.63
C LYS A 22 11.35 -5.09 2.25
N LEU A 23 12.03 -5.35 1.13
CA LEU A 23 13.11 -4.51 0.64
C LEU A 23 12.62 -3.16 0.06
N PRO A 24 11.60 -3.11 -0.80
CA PRO A 24 11.01 -1.82 -1.22
C PRO A 24 10.49 -0.98 -0.05
N SER A 25 9.98 -1.62 0.99
CA SER A 25 9.45 -0.97 2.20
C SER A 25 10.48 -0.89 3.34
N LEU A 26 11.77 -0.93 3.05
CA LEU A 26 12.85 -0.88 4.04
C LEU A 26 12.72 0.30 5.02
N LYS A 27 12.22 1.44 4.55
CA LYS A 27 11.93 2.64 5.34
C LYS A 27 10.97 2.40 6.52
N ASP A 28 10.09 1.40 6.45
CA ASP A 28 9.07 1.22 7.48
C ASP A 28 9.66 0.75 8.82
N ALA A 29 10.72 -0.06 8.77
CA ALA A 29 11.45 -0.50 9.96
C ALA A 29 12.78 0.27 10.14
N PHE A 30 13.40 0.72 9.06
CA PHE A 30 14.78 1.22 9.04
C PHE A 30 14.92 2.62 8.46
N TYR A 31 13.92 3.51 8.64
CA TYR A 31 13.96 4.88 8.10
C TYR A 31 15.20 5.63 8.57
N ILE A 32 15.45 5.65 9.88
CA ILE A 32 16.61 6.34 10.48
C ILE A 32 17.93 5.68 10.06
N PRO A 33 18.11 4.33 10.13
CA PRO A 33 19.28 3.68 9.55
C PRO A 33 19.52 3.98 8.06
N MET A 34 18.46 4.18 7.25
CA MET A 34 18.62 4.63 5.87
C MET A 34 19.19 6.05 5.77
N GLN A 35 18.75 6.96 6.64
CA GLN A 35 19.32 8.32 6.72
C GLN A 35 20.78 8.27 7.14
N ASP A 36 21.08 7.54 8.21
CA ASP A 36 22.41 7.53 8.84
C ASP A 36 23.47 6.84 7.96
N TYR A 37 23.13 5.67 7.38
CA TYR A 37 24.13 4.82 6.71
C TYR A 37 24.15 4.93 5.18
N PHE A 38 23.03 5.26 4.55
CA PHE A 38 23.04 5.65 3.14
C PHE A 38 23.25 7.14 2.93
N HIS A 39 23.33 7.93 4.03
CA HIS A 39 23.47 9.39 3.99
C HIS A 39 22.37 10.07 3.16
N LEU A 40 21.11 9.63 3.37
CA LEU A 40 19.96 10.13 2.63
C LEU A 40 19.22 11.21 3.41
N THR A 41 18.78 12.24 2.71
CA THR A 41 17.82 13.21 3.26
C THR A 41 16.39 12.65 3.20
N ASN A 42 15.43 13.31 3.89
CA ASN A 42 14.02 12.94 3.81
C ASN A 42 13.50 13.04 2.37
N GLY A 43 13.90 14.08 1.64
CA GLY A 43 13.54 14.27 0.23
C GLY A 43 14.11 13.17 -0.67
N GLN A 44 15.31 12.70 -0.40
CA GLN A 44 15.94 11.62 -1.17
C GLN A 44 15.26 10.27 -0.93
N ILE A 45 14.89 9.96 0.32
CA ILE A 45 14.08 8.76 0.65
C ILE A 45 12.71 8.89 -0.02
N GLY A 46 12.04 10.03 0.10
CA GLY A 46 10.76 10.29 -0.54
C GLY A 46 10.84 10.15 -2.06
N ASN A 47 11.92 10.66 -2.69
CA ASN A 47 12.13 10.55 -4.13
C ASN A 47 12.33 9.09 -4.59
N ALA A 48 13.07 8.27 -3.86
CA ALA A 48 13.20 6.85 -4.15
C ALA A 48 11.81 6.15 -4.15
N MET A 49 10.94 6.47 -3.16
CA MET A 49 9.56 5.97 -3.11
C MET A 49 8.74 6.46 -4.30
N SER A 50 8.86 7.74 -4.67
CA SER A 50 8.15 8.31 -5.81
C SER A 50 8.58 7.68 -7.13
N VAL A 51 9.87 7.45 -7.33
CA VAL A 51 10.40 6.73 -8.50
C VAL A 51 9.86 5.31 -8.58
N ASN A 52 9.86 4.57 -7.47
CA ASN A 52 9.23 3.25 -7.40
C ASN A 52 7.75 3.33 -7.83
N SER A 53 6.98 4.29 -7.31
CA SER A 53 5.55 4.44 -7.62
C SER A 53 5.30 4.79 -9.10
N VAL A 54 6.15 5.58 -9.72
CA VAL A 54 6.08 5.88 -11.16
C VAL A 54 6.30 4.60 -11.98
N VAL A 55 7.36 3.85 -11.66
CA VAL A 55 7.67 2.59 -12.36
C VAL A 55 6.57 1.55 -12.14
N THR A 56 6.05 1.43 -10.92
CA THR A 56 4.92 0.56 -10.58
C THR A 56 3.70 0.89 -11.44
N THR A 57 3.36 2.17 -11.57
CA THR A 57 2.19 2.59 -12.36
C THR A 57 2.36 2.26 -13.84
N ILE A 58 3.52 2.54 -14.42
CA ILE A 58 3.85 2.14 -15.80
C ILE A 58 3.84 0.62 -15.91
N GLY A 59 4.42 -0.07 -14.92
CA GLY A 59 4.50 -1.52 -14.85
C GLY A 59 3.14 -2.21 -14.87
N PHE A 60 2.13 -1.67 -14.19
CA PHE A 60 0.77 -2.21 -14.22
C PHE A 60 0.14 -2.15 -15.62
N PHE A 61 0.38 -1.10 -16.40
CA PHE A 61 -0.06 -1.07 -17.80
C PHE A 61 0.63 -2.14 -18.65
N LEU A 62 1.94 -2.30 -18.47
CA LEU A 62 2.71 -3.30 -19.20
C LEU A 62 2.35 -4.73 -18.76
N SER A 63 2.02 -4.94 -17.49
CA SER A 63 1.71 -6.27 -16.94
C SER A 63 0.47 -6.90 -17.59
N ILE A 64 -0.47 -6.10 -18.10
CA ILE A 64 -1.65 -6.59 -18.84
C ILE A 64 -1.21 -7.45 -20.04
N TYR A 65 -0.11 -7.10 -20.69
CA TYR A 65 0.40 -7.82 -21.84
C TYR A 65 1.28 -9.04 -21.49
N PHE A 66 1.94 -9.01 -20.31
CA PHE A 66 2.92 -10.03 -19.93
C PHE A 66 2.38 -11.06 -18.94
N ALA A 67 1.46 -10.69 -18.07
CA ALA A 67 0.97 -11.56 -16.99
C ALA A 67 0.31 -12.86 -17.49
N ASP A 68 -0.23 -12.86 -18.71
CA ASP A 68 -0.87 -14.03 -19.31
C ASP A 68 0.06 -14.87 -20.17
N LYS A 69 1.18 -14.30 -20.63
CA LYS A 69 2.09 -14.96 -21.57
C LYS A 69 3.26 -15.65 -20.86
N LEU A 70 3.64 -15.20 -19.67
CA LEU A 70 4.79 -15.73 -18.96
C LEU A 70 4.40 -16.86 -18.00
N PRO A 71 5.17 -17.97 -17.97
CA PRO A 71 4.93 -19.05 -17.02
C PRO A 71 5.06 -18.57 -15.59
N ARG A 72 4.02 -18.76 -14.77
CA ARG A 72 3.93 -18.27 -13.38
C ARG A 72 5.13 -18.67 -12.52
N ARG A 73 5.56 -19.93 -12.65
CA ARG A 73 6.69 -20.51 -11.95
C ARG A 73 7.96 -19.66 -12.11
N TYR A 74 8.32 -19.38 -13.36
CA TYR A 74 9.55 -18.64 -13.67
C TYR A 74 9.42 -17.17 -13.31
N THR A 75 8.28 -16.56 -13.64
CA THR A 75 8.07 -15.12 -13.41
C THR A 75 8.13 -14.78 -11.91
N MET A 76 7.42 -15.54 -11.06
CA MET A 76 7.41 -15.30 -9.62
C MET A 76 8.76 -15.61 -8.99
N SER A 77 9.39 -16.75 -9.33
CA SER A 77 10.70 -17.11 -8.78
C SER A 77 11.79 -16.12 -9.18
N LEU A 78 11.84 -15.74 -10.47
CA LEU A 78 12.82 -14.77 -10.97
C LEU A 78 12.64 -13.41 -10.30
N SER A 79 11.39 -12.94 -10.15
CA SER A 79 11.10 -11.65 -9.52
C SER A 79 11.57 -11.62 -8.06
N LEU A 80 11.33 -12.68 -7.29
CA LEU A 80 11.78 -12.79 -5.90
C LEU A 80 13.30 -12.86 -5.81
N ILE A 81 13.95 -13.72 -6.61
CA ILE A 81 15.41 -13.84 -6.62
C ILE A 81 16.05 -12.51 -7.01
N ALA A 82 15.56 -11.86 -8.08
CA ALA A 82 16.04 -10.54 -8.49
C ALA A 82 15.86 -9.48 -7.40
N THR A 83 14.70 -9.45 -6.73
CA THR A 83 14.46 -8.55 -5.58
C THR A 83 15.46 -8.81 -4.45
N GLY A 84 15.73 -10.06 -4.13
CA GLY A 84 16.72 -10.40 -3.11
C GLY A 84 18.15 -10.01 -3.49
N LEU A 85 18.54 -10.21 -4.76
CA LEU A 85 19.85 -9.77 -5.27
C LEU A 85 20.01 -8.24 -5.22
N LEU A 86 18.96 -7.49 -5.54
CA LEU A 86 18.94 -6.04 -5.34
C LEU A 86 19.10 -5.67 -3.86
N GLY A 87 18.51 -6.43 -2.94
CA GLY A 87 18.73 -6.29 -1.50
C GLY A 87 20.19 -6.52 -1.11
N ILE A 88 20.82 -7.56 -1.66
CA ILE A 88 22.27 -7.82 -1.44
C ILE A 88 23.10 -6.65 -1.95
N TYR A 89 22.79 -6.11 -3.12
CA TYR A 89 23.46 -4.92 -3.64
C TYR A 89 23.32 -3.71 -2.71
N LEU A 90 22.18 -3.51 -2.04
CA LEU A 90 22.03 -2.44 -1.05
C LEU A 90 23.03 -2.56 0.11
N THR A 91 23.50 -3.77 0.47
CA THR A 91 24.49 -3.94 1.54
C THR A 91 25.89 -3.42 1.18
N THR A 92 26.15 -3.13 -0.09
CA THR A 92 27.37 -2.45 -0.54
C THR A 92 27.36 -0.95 -0.24
N MET A 93 26.25 -0.43 0.31
CA MET A 93 26.04 0.99 0.61
C MET A 93 26.18 1.90 -0.64
N PRO A 94 25.38 1.65 -1.69
CA PRO A 94 25.45 2.47 -2.89
C PRO A 94 25.05 3.92 -2.60
N GLY A 95 25.61 4.86 -3.36
CA GLY A 95 25.19 6.25 -3.30
C GLY A 95 23.75 6.46 -3.78
N TYR A 96 23.22 7.67 -3.58
CA TYR A 96 21.83 8.03 -3.88
C TYR A 96 21.33 7.59 -5.27
N GLY A 97 22.17 7.75 -6.33
CA GLY A 97 21.83 7.30 -7.68
C GLY A 97 21.58 5.79 -7.77
N GLY A 98 22.42 4.99 -7.11
CA GLY A 98 22.25 3.55 -7.03
C GLY A 98 21.00 3.15 -6.27
N ILE A 99 20.68 3.86 -5.19
CA ILE A 99 19.45 3.65 -4.41
C ILE A 99 18.22 3.93 -5.28
N ARG A 100 18.16 5.07 -5.97
CA ARG A 100 17.05 5.38 -6.91
C ARG A 100 16.86 4.28 -7.97
N PHE A 101 17.96 3.80 -8.52
CA PHE A 101 17.94 2.73 -9.52
C PHE A 101 17.37 1.43 -8.93
N VAL A 102 17.78 1.04 -7.72
CA VAL A 102 17.24 -0.13 -7.03
C VAL A 102 15.75 0.02 -6.76
N TRP A 103 15.27 1.19 -6.30
CA TRP A 103 13.84 1.42 -6.08
C TRP A 103 13.03 1.40 -7.37
N ALA A 104 13.58 1.88 -8.49
CA ALA A 104 12.97 1.72 -9.81
C ALA A 104 12.84 0.23 -10.18
N LEU A 105 13.90 -0.56 -9.98
CA LEU A 105 13.89 -1.99 -10.26
C LEU A 105 12.95 -2.78 -9.32
N PHE A 106 12.74 -2.34 -8.08
CA PHE A 106 11.72 -2.92 -7.21
C PHE A 106 10.31 -2.73 -7.79
N GLY A 107 10.00 -1.59 -8.43
CA GLY A 107 8.75 -1.40 -9.16
C GLY A 107 8.56 -2.43 -10.27
N VAL A 108 9.64 -2.80 -10.96
CA VAL A 108 9.61 -3.86 -11.99
C VAL A 108 9.42 -5.23 -11.35
N THR A 109 10.29 -5.60 -10.41
CA THR A 109 10.32 -6.97 -9.87
C THR A 109 9.12 -7.27 -8.98
N CYS A 110 8.73 -6.35 -8.09
CA CYS A 110 7.67 -6.59 -7.12
C CYS A 110 6.28 -6.34 -7.71
N ASP A 111 6.10 -5.21 -8.38
CA ASP A 111 4.77 -4.75 -8.78
C ASP A 111 4.40 -5.18 -10.21
N MET A 112 5.31 -5.04 -11.17
CA MET A 112 5.04 -5.40 -12.56
C MET A 112 5.08 -6.93 -12.77
N MET A 113 6.13 -7.61 -12.26
CA MET A 113 6.33 -9.04 -12.51
C MET A 113 5.60 -9.92 -11.49
N ASN A 114 5.69 -9.62 -10.19
CA ASN A 114 5.22 -10.53 -9.15
C ASN A 114 3.74 -10.34 -8.84
N TRP A 115 3.30 -9.13 -8.51
CA TRP A 115 1.99 -8.88 -7.93
C TRP A 115 0.80 -9.38 -8.77
N PRO A 116 0.69 -9.11 -10.08
CA PRO A 116 -0.42 -9.59 -10.90
C PRO A 116 -0.45 -11.11 -11.00
N VAL A 117 0.73 -11.73 -11.14
CA VAL A 117 0.87 -13.18 -11.24
C VAL A 117 0.54 -13.87 -9.93
N LEU A 118 0.91 -13.26 -8.78
CA LEU A 118 0.58 -13.72 -7.44
C LEU A 118 -0.94 -13.73 -7.22
N LEU A 119 -1.63 -12.61 -7.50
CA LEU A 119 -3.09 -12.52 -7.36
C LEU A 119 -3.80 -13.54 -8.24
N LYS A 120 -3.37 -13.68 -9.49
CA LYS A 120 -3.90 -14.71 -10.42
C LYS A 120 -3.65 -16.13 -9.90
N SER A 121 -2.49 -16.39 -9.29
CA SER A 121 -2.17 -17.70 -8.72
C SER A 121 -3.02 -18.02 -7.49
N VAL A 122 -3.31 -17.03 -6.65
CA VAL A 122 -4.22 -17.18 -5.51
C VAL A 122 -5.65 -17.45 -6.01
N SER A 123 -6.16 -16.68 -6.99
CA SER A 123 -7.52 -16.82 -7.49
C SER A 123 -7.80 -18.22 -8.08
N ARG A 124 -6.81 -18.87 -8.72
CA ARG A 124 -6.94 -20.20 -9.30
C ARG A 124 -7.01 -21.36 -8.29
N LEU A 125 -6.76 -21.12 -7.00
CA LEU A 125 -6.83 -22.16 -5.98
C LEU A 125 -8.27 -22.51 -5.57
N GLY A 126 -9.24 -21.58 -5.76
CA GLY A 126 -10.63 -21.75 -5.36
C GLY A 126 -11.62 -21.39 -6.46
N ASN A 127 -12.87 -21.82 -6.28
CA ASN A 127 -13.98 -21.50 -7.19
C ASN A 127 -14.50 -20.06 -6.92
N SER A 128 -15.33 -19.53 -7.84
CA SER A 128 -15.90 -18.17 -7.76
C SER A 128 -16.56 -17.85 -6.41
N GLU A 129 -17.29 -18.80 -5.82
CA GLU A 129 -17.94 -18.65 -4.51
C GLU A 129 -16.95 -18.56 -3.33
N GLN A 130 -15.73 -19.05 -3.51
CA GLN A 130 -14.70 -19.11 -2.48
C GLN A 130 -13.71 -17.94 -2.56
N GLN A 131 -13.76 -17.12 -3.61
CA GLN A 131 -12.77 -16.07 -3.88
C GLN A 131 -12.69 -15.05 -2.73
N GLY A 132 -13.82 -14.57 -2.24
CA GLY A 132 -13.82 -13.58 -1.14
C GLY A 132 -13.14 -14.10 0.12
N ARG A 133 -13.41 -15.37 0.50
CA ARG A 133 -12.77 -16.02 1.65
C ARG A 133 -11.29 -16.28 1.41
N LEU A 134 -10.92 -16.69 0.21
CA LEU A 134 -9.54 -17.01 -0.16
C LEU A 134 -8.67 -15.76 -0.11
N PHE A 135 -9.13 -14.65 -0.72
CA PHE A 135 -8.42 -13.38 -0.67
C PHE A 135 -8.40 -12.78 0.74
N GLY A 136 -9.46 -12.95 1.53
CA GLY A 136 -9.48 -12.55 2.93
C GLY A 136 -8.41 -13.27 3.76
N PHE A 137 -8.28 -14.59 3.62
CA PHE A 137 -7.22 -15.37 4.27
C PHE A 137 -5.83 -15.00 3.74
N PHE A 138 -5.70 -14.75 2.45
CA PHE A 138 -4.45 -14.32 1.84
C PHE A 138 -3.98 -12.97 2.42
N GLU A 139 -4.83 -11.96 2.46
CA GLU A 139 -4.47 -10.63 3.00
C GLU A 139 -4.15 -10.67 4.50
N THR A 140 -4.93 -11.44 5.29
CA THR A 140 -4.64 -11.64 6.72
C THR A 140 -3.31 -12.36 6.93
N GLY A 141 -3.11 -13.47 6.23
CA GLY A 141 -1.88 -14.26 6.32
C GLY A 141 -0.66 -13.46 5.86
N ARG A 142 -0.77 -12.70 4.78
CA ARG A 142 0.25 -11.78 4.31
C ARG A 142 0.61 -10.73 5.37
N GLY A 143 -0.39 -10.12 6.01
CA GLY A 143 -0.18 -9.14 7.07
C GLY A 143 0.57 -9.73 8.29
N ILE A 144 0.24 -10.96 8.68
CA ILE A 144 0.94 -11.68 9.76
C ILE A 144 2.40 -11.94 9.37
N VAL A 145 2.65 -12.47 8.17
CA VAL A 145 4.01 -12.72 7.65
C VAL A 145 4.81 -11.42 7.58
N ASP A 146 4.20 -10.36 7.03
CA ASP A 146 4.77 -9.01 6.97
C ASP A 146 5.27 -8.53 8.33
N THR A 147 4.43 -8.66 9.35
CA THR A 147 4.71 -8.20 10.72
C THR A 147 5.82 -9.02 11.37
N ILE A 148 5.73 -10.35 11.30
CA ILE A 148 6.73 -11.25 11.90
C ILE A 148 8.12 -11.00 11.29
N ILE A 149 8.22 -10.94 9.97
CA ILE A 149 9.49 -10.74 9.28
C ILE A 149 10.06 -9.36 9.58
N ALA A 150 9.22 -8.31 9.66
CA ALA A 150 9.69 -6.97 9.99
C ALA A 150 10.25 -6.89 11.42
N PHE A 151 9.55 -7.46 12.42
CA PHE A 151 10.06 -7.53 13.79
C PHE A 151 11.30 -8.42 13.93
N SER A 152 11.38 -9.52 13.18
CA SER A 152 12.59 -10.37 13.16
C SER A 152 13.79 -9.60 12.63
N ALA A 153 13.65 -8.84 11.55
CA ALA A 153 14.73 -8.00 11.03
C ALA A 153 15.14 -6.89 12.02
N LEU A 154 14.17 -6.29 12.71
CA LEU A 154 14.44 -5.30 13.76
C LEU A 154 15.16 -5.94 14.96
N ALA A 155 14.78 -7.14 15.35
CA ALA A 155 15.48 -7.90 16.41
C ALA A 155 16.93 -8.21 16.02
N ILE A 156 17.17 -8.62 14.77
CA ILE A 156 18.52 -8.83 14.22
C ILE A 156 19.32 -7.51 14.27
N PHE A 157 18.72 -6.40 13.84
CA PHE A 157 19.33 -5.08 13.90
C PHE A 157 19.78 -4.70 15.30
N THR A 158 18.91 -4.91 16.30
CA THR A 158 19.23 -4.61 17.70
C THR A 158 20.25 -5.59 18.29
N TRP A 159 20.19 -6.87 17.94
CA TRP A 159 21.15 -7.89 18.36
C TRP A 159 22.59 -7.54 17.95
N PHE A 160 22.78 -7.00 16.75
CA PHE A 160 24.07 -6.53 16.24
C PHE A 160 24.40 -5.10 16.65
N GLY A 161 23.79 -4.56 17.72
CA GLY A 161 24.14 -3.29 18.35
C GLY A 161 23.52 -2.05 17.71
N SER A 162 22.47 -2.19 16.89
CA SER A 162 21.74 -1.07 16.24
C SER A 162 22.61 -0.13 15.37
N GLY A 163 23.76 -0.65 14.93
CA GLY A 163 24.74 0.06 14.09
C GLY A 163 24.67 -0.37 12.62
N LEU A 164 25.69 0.04 11.86
CA LEU A 164 25.84 -0.30 10.43
C LEU A 164 25.80 -1.82 10.20
N LEU A 165 26.47 -2.60 11.04
CA LEU A 165 26.48 -4.05 10.93
C LEU A 165 25.06 -4.63 11.10
N GLY A 166 24.34 -4.16 12.11
CA GLY A 166 22.94 -4.55 12.33
C GLY A 166 22.04 -4.19 11.16
N PHE A 167 22.21 -2.99 10.59
CA PHE A 167 21.46 -2.56 9.43
C PHE A 167 21.72 -3.45 8.20
N LYS A 168 23.00 -3.74 7.91
CA LYS A 168 23.38 -4.70 6.85
C LYS A 168 22.78 -6.07 7.11
N ALA A 169 22.87 -6.58 8.36
CA ALA A 169 22.31 -7.88 8.73
C ALA A 169 20.78 -7.94 8.54
N GLY A 170 20.04 -6.86 8.85
CA GLY A 170 18.62 -6.74 8.58
C GLY A 170 18.28 -6.78 7.09
N ILE A 171 19.06 -6.11 6.25
CA ILE A 171 18.90 -6.16 4.79
C ILE A 171 19.23 -7.57 4.25
N TRP A 172 20.32 -8.20 4.72
CA TRP A 172 20.67 -9.58 4.37
C TRP A 172 19.55 -10.55 4.73
N PHE A 173 18.96 -10.40 5.92
CA PHE A 173 17.84 -11.23 6.37
C PHE A 173 16.64 -11.10 5.42
N TYR A 174 16.24 -9.89 5.04
CA TYR A 174 15.17 -9.69 4.06
C TYR A 174 15.52 -10.28 2.70
N ALA A 175 16.74 -10.06 2.21
CA ALA A 175 17.19 -10.55 0.92
C ALA A 175 17.19 -12.09 0.87
N LEU A 176 17.73 -12.74 1.90
CA LEU A 176 17.81 -14.21 1.96
C LEU A 176 16.41 -14.84 2.04
N ILE A 177 15.51 -14.31 2.88
CA ILE A 177 14.13 -14.82 2.94
C ILE A 177 13.45 -14.74 1.58
N VAL A 178 13.55 -13.59 0.88
CA VAL A 178 12.91 -13.40 -0.42
C VAL A 178 13.51 -14.38 -1.45
N ILE A 179 14.84 -14.59 -1.46
CA ILE A 179 15.49 -15.56 -2.34
C ILE A 179 15.03 -16.99 -2.04
N VAL A 180 15.01 -17.37 -0.76
CA VAL A 180 14.57 -18.72 -0.35
C VAL A 180 13.12 -18.98 -0.78
N VAL A 181 12.22 -18.03 -0.56
CA VAL A 181 10.82 -18.13 -1.02
C VAL A 181 10.75 -18.25 -2.55
N GLY A 182 11.59 -17.51 -3.29
CA GLY A 182 11.69 -17.60 -4.75
C GLY A 182 12.13 -19.00 -5.21
N ILE A 183 13.10 -19.59 -4.55
CA ILE A 183 13.59 -20.95 -4.82
C ILE A 183 12.48 -21.98 -4.48
N MET A 184 11.82 -21.84 -3.33
CA MET A 184 10.72 -22.73 -2.95
C MET A 184 9.57 -22.69 -3.96
N LEU A 185 9.19 -21.50 -4.45
CA LEU A 185 8.18 -21.36 -5.49
C LEU A 185 8.59 -22.05 -6.80
N PHE A 186 9.86 -21.96 -7.17
CA PHE A 186 10.39 -22.63 -8.36
C PHE A 186 10.19 -24.14 -8.31
N PHE A 187 10.40 -24.79 -7.16
CA PHE A 187 10.25 -26.24 -7.03
C PHE A 187 8.80 -26.69 -6.77
N MET A 188 7.99 -25.88 -6.09
CA MET A 188 6.63 -26.27 -5.69
C MET A 188 5.56 -25.95 -6.73
N LEU A 189 5.71 -24.87 -7.51
CA LEU A 189 4.81 -24.57 -8.63
C LEU A 189 5.22 -25.39 -9.86
N LYS A 190 4.49 -26.48 -10.12
CA LYS A 190 4.68 -27.29 -11.34
C LYS A 190 3.74 -26.80 -12.44
N GLU A 191 4.22 -26.71 -13.67
CA GLU A 191 3.44 -26.30 -14.86
C GLU A 191 2.23 -27.20 -15.14
N LYS A 192 2.27 -28.49 -14.73
CA LYS A 192 1.17 -29.45 -14.90
C LYS A 192 -0.05 -29.18 -14.01
N ASP A 193 0.05 -28.29 -13.02
CA ASP A 193 -1.11 -27.85 -12.23
C ASP A 193 -1.84 -26.65 -12.91
N GLU A 194 -1.49 -26.34 -14.13
CA GLU A 194 -2.12 -25.33 -14.96
C GLU A 194 -3.24 -25.97 -15.78
N ASP A 195 -4.46 -26.00 -15.20
CA ASP A 195 -5.64 -26.07 -16.03
C ASP A 195 -5.56 -24.97 -17.08
N ALA A 196 -5.80 -25.33 -18.35
CA ALA A 196 -5.70 -24.45 -19.49
C ALA A 196 -6.40 -23.10 -19.20
N PRO A 197 -5.87 -21.98 -19.68
CA PRO A 197 -6.53 -20.71 -19.47
C PRO A 197 -7.93 -20.82 -20.03
N GLU A 198 -8.92 -20.72 -19.15
CA GLU A 198 -10.26 -20.36 -19.57
C GLU A 198 -10.09 -19.03 -20.28
N LYS A 199 -10.13 -19.06 -21.59
CA LYS A 199 -10.12 -17.88 -22.43
C LYS A 199 -11.36 -17.07 -22.04
N ALA A 200 -11.20 -16.17 -21.08
CA ALA A 200 -12.08 -15.03 -21.01
C ALA A 200 -11.79 -14.23 -22.30
N THR A 201 -12.47 -14.62 -23.37
CA THR A 201 -12.59 -13.80 -24.59
C THR A 201 -13.42 -12.59 -24.19
N VAL A 202 -12.75 -11.59 -23.59
CA VAL A 202 -13.35 -10.27 -23.47
C VAL A 202 -13.25 -9.70 -24.86
N ASP A 203 -14.42 -9.57 -25.52
CA ASP A 203 -14.51 -8.93 -26.82
C ASP A 203 -13.92 -7.53 -26.73
N SER A 204 -12.87 -7.28 -27.50
CA SER A 204 -12.15 -5.98 -27.53
C SER A 204 -13.05 -4.79 -27.88
N ALA A 205 -14.18 -5.03 -28.53
CA ALA A 205 -15.20 -3.99 -28.82
C ALA A 205 -15.99 -3.61 -27.56
N THR A 206 -16.35 -4.58 -26.71
CA THR A 206 -17.05 -4.37 -25.44
C THR A 206 -16.16 -3.64 -24.43
N GLU A 207 -14.86 -3.93 -24.42
CA GLU A 207 -13.88 -3.27 -23.55
C GLU A 207 -13.69 -1.79 -23.92
N LYS A 208 -13.56 -1.46 -25.21
CA LYS A 208 -13.43 -0.06 -25.68
C LYS A 208 -14.68 0.77 -25.38
N SER A 209 -15.87 0.22 -25.53
CA SER A 209 -17.13 0.90 -25.20
C SER A 209 -17.26 1.13 -23.68
N SER A 210 -16.79 0.19 -22.88
CA SER A 210 -16.76 0.29 -21.42
C SER A 210 -15.82 1.41 -20.94
N ILE A 211 -14.59 1.50 -21.45
CA ILE A 211 -13.63 2.54 -21.07
C ILE A 211 -14.15 3.94 -21.41
N SER A 212 -14.69 4.14 -22.63
CA SER A 212 -15.25 5.45 -23.03
C SER A 212 -16.42 5.87 -22.14
N SER A 213 -17.27 4.93 -21.73
CA SER A 213 -18.39 5.19 -20.83
C SER A 213 -17.96 5.54 -19.41
N VAL A 214 -16.88 4.89 -18.91
CA VAL A 214 -16.29 5.14 -17.60
C VAL A 214 -15.65 6.53 -17.53
N LEU A 215 -14.93 6.94 -18.57
CA LEU A 215 -14.31 8.28 -18.64
C LEU A 215 -15.34 9.43 -18.65
N LYS A 216 -16.56 9.18 -19.10
CA LYS A 216 -17.66 10.17 -19.09
C LYS A 216 -18.46 10.21 -17.79
N ASP A 217 -18.30 9.22 -16.92
CA ASP A 217 -19.08 9.10 -15.69
C ASP A 217 -18.48 9.90 -14.53
N LYS A 218 -19.10 11.04 -14.22
CA LYS A 218 -18.67 11.90 -13.10
C LYS A 218 -18.64 11.19 -11.74
N THR A 219 -19.42 10.14 -11.54
CA THR A 219 -19.43 9.36 -10.28
C THR A 219 -18.12 8.62 -10.11
N ILE A 220 -17.62 8.03 -11.20
CA ILE A 220 -16.35 7.29 -11.18
C ILE A 220 -15.18 8.24 -10.92
N TRP A 221 -15.19 9.44 -11.50
CA TRP A 221 -14.18 10.46 -11.20
C TRP A 221 -14.19 10.90 -9.73
N LEU A 222 -15.39 11.09 -9.14
CA LEU A 222 -15.49 11.43 -7.71
C LEU A 222 -14.95 10.30 -6.83
N ILE A 223 -15.18 9.03 -7.19
CA ILE A 223 -14.59 7.88 -6.48
C ILE A 223 -13.08 7.89 -6.63
N ALA A 224 -12.56 8.08 -7.84
CA ALA A 224 -11.13 8.14 -8.11
C ALA A 224 -10.42 9.25 -7.31
N PHE A 225 -11.03 10.46 -7.24
CA PHE A 225 -10.50 11.55 -6.42
C PHE A 225 -10.61 11.28 -4.92
N ASN A 226 -11.62 10.55 -4.43
CA ASN A 226 -11.62 10.09 -3.04
C ASN A 226 -10.41 9.21 -2.74
N VAL A 227 -10.12 8.23 -3.62
CA VAL A 227 -8.92 7.38 -3.48
C VAL A 227 -7.65 8.22 -3.51
N PHE A 228 -7.56 9.21 -4.42
CA PHE A 228 -6.45 10.14 -4.53
C PHE A 228 -6.17 10.85 -3.20
N PHE A 229 -7.19 11.44 -2.58
CA PHE A 229 -7.00 12.19 -1.34
C PHE A 229 -6.66 11.28 -0.15
N VAL A 230 -7.23 10.06 -0.07
CA VAL A 230 -6.79 9.07 0.92
C VAL A 230 -5.32 8.73 0.73
N TYR A 231 -4.87 8.55 -0.52
CA TYR A 231 -3.48 8.19 -0.80
C TYR A 231 -2.50 9.33 -0.55
N ALA A 232 -2.89 10.58 -0.85
CA ALA A 232 -2.09 11.76 -0.54
C ALA A 232 -1.82 11.86 0.98
N VAL A 233 -2.84 11.67 1.80
CA VAL A 233 -2.71 11.63 3.26
C VAL A 233 -1.89 10.43 3.73
N TYR A 234 -2.12 9.25 3.14
CA TYR A 234 -1.39 8.02 3.46
C TYR A 234 0.13 8.13 3.25
N CYS A 235 0.57 8.79 2.18
CA CYS A 235 2.00 8.99 1.92
C CYS A 235 2.71 9.73 3.06
N GLY A 236 1.98 10.59 3.77
CA GLY A 236 2.49 11.33 4.92
C GLY A 236 2.79 10.47 6.15
N LEU A 237 2.14 9.29 6.31
CA LEU A 237 2.36 8.40 7.46
C LEU A 237 3.83 7.95 7.61
N THR A 238 4.57 7.87 6.51
CA THR A 238 6.00 7.54 6.53
C THR A 238 6.80 8.53 7.35
N PHE A 239 6.43 9.81 7.33
CA PHE A 239 7.18 10.88 7.97
C PHE A 239 6.87 11.05 9.46
N PHE A 240 5.94 10.28 10.02
CA PHE A 240 5.80 10.15 11.48
C PHE A 240 6.98 9.39 12.11
N ILE A 241 7.70 8.58 11.34
CA ILE A 241 8.88 7.86 11.81
C ILE A 241 9.99 8.87 12.18
N PRO A 242 10.50 9.73 11.25
CA PRO A 242 11.48 10.75 11.60
C PRO A 242 10.90 11.84 12.52
N PHE A 243 9.58 12.10 12.50
CA PHE A 243 8.94 13.02 13.44
C PHE A 243 9.16 12.58 14.90
N LEU A 244 8.88 11.31 15.23
CA LEU A 244 9.09 10.80 16.58
C LEU A 244 10.56 10.74 16.96
N LYS A 245 11.46 10.48 16.02
CA LYS A 245 12.90 10.51 16.26
C LYS A 245 13.39 11.91 16.55
N ASN A 246 13.04 12.89 15.70
CA ASN A 246 13.63 14.20 15.72
C ASN A 246 13.01 15.15 16.76
N ILE A 247 11.70 15.01 17.02
CA ILE A 247 10.97 15.88 17.93
C ILE A 247 10.87 15.28 19.33
N TYR A 248 10.63 13.97 19.42
CA TYR A 248 10.49 13.28 20.71
C TYR A 248 11.74 12.50 21.14
N LEU A 249 12.79 12.52 20.33
CA LEU A 249 14.08 11.86 20.59
C LEU A 249 13.96 10.36 20.88
N LEU A 250 12.98 9.70 20.26
CA LEU A 250 12.73 8.27 20.46
C LEU A 250 13.95 7.45 20.03
N PRO A 251 14.39 6.43 20.80
CA PRO A 251 15.47 5.54 20.41
C PRO A 251 15.21 4.85 19.07
N VAL A 252 16.22 4.65 18.23
CA VAL A 252 16.12 4.14 16.85
C VAL A 252 15.35 2.81 16.77
N ALA A 253 15.60 1.90 17.72
CA ALA A 253 14.90 0.60 17.77
C ALA A 253 13.39 0.76 18.02
N LEU A 254 12.99 1.67 18.90
CA LEU A 254 11.58 1.97 19.18
C LEU A 254 10.92 2.70 18.01
N VAL A 255 11.64 3.57 17.32
CA VAL A 255 11.18 4.20 16.07
C VAL A 255 10.92 3.14 14.99
N GLY A 256 11.82 2.16 14.86
CA GLY A 256 11.60 1.03 13.95
C GLY A 256 10.37 0.19 14.32
N ALA A 257 10.21 -0.13 15.61
CA ALA A 257 9.02 -0.84 16.09
C ALA A 257 7.73 -0.03 15.84
N TYR A 258 7.74 1.28 16.09
CA TYR A 258 6.63 2.18 15.75
C TYR A 258 6.29 2.12 14.25
N GLY A 259 7.30 2.20 13.39
CA GLY A 259 7.10 2.13 11.94
C GLY A 259 6.44 0.82 11.50
N ILE A 260 6.87 -0.32 12.07
CA ILE A 260 6.27 -1.63 11.83
C ILE A 260 4.80 -1.66 12.29
N ILE A 261 4.51 -1.19 13.50
CA ILE A 261 3.13 -1.13 14.02
C ILE A 261 2.29 -0.23 13.13
N ASN A 262 2.78 0.96 12.80
CA ASN A 262 2.06 1.93 11.98
C ASN A 262 1.74 1.38 10.58
N GLN A 263 2.66 0.66 9.91
CA GLN A 263 2.47 0.24 8.53
C GLN A 263 1.85 -1.15 8.37
N TYR A 264 2.11 -2.08 9.28
CA TYR A 264 1.66 -3.47 9.14
C TYR A 264 0.55 -3.84 10.09
N CYS A 265 0.66 -3.53 11.40
CA CYS A 265 -0.37 -3.90 12.37
C CYS A 265 -1.66 -3.09 12.14
N LEU A 266 -1.56 -1.77 11.95
CA LEU A 266 -2.74 -0.93 11.68
C LEU A 266 -3.42 -1.28 10.36
N LYS A 267 -2.65 -1.64 9.33
CA LYS A 267 -3.19 -2.13 8.07
C LYS A 267 -4.01 -3.40 8.25
N MET A 268 -3.52 -4.35 9.05
CA MET A 268 -4.21 -5.62 9.31
C MET A 268 -5.54 -5.42 10.03
N VAL A 269 -5.59 -4.49 10.98
CA VAL A 269 -6.79 -4.20 11.80
C VAL A 269 -7.74 -3.23 11.09
N GLY A 270 -7.22 -2.31 10.30
CA GLY A 270 -7.98 -1.26 9.61
C GLY A 270 -9.05 -1.80 8.65
N GLY A 271 -8.78 -2.92 7.98
CA GLY A 271 -9.73 -3.57 7.08
C GLY A 271 -11.04 -3.98 7.74
N PRO A 272 -11.00 -4.88 8.71
CA PRO A 272 -12.19 -5.34 9.43
C PRO A 272 -12.95 -4.20 10.11
N ILE A 273 -12.27 -3.26 10.77
CA ILE A 273 -12.91 -2.14 11.47
C ILE A 273 -13.58 -1.18 10.48
N GLY A 274 -12.86 -0.75 9.44
CA GLY A 274 -13.37 0.17 8.44
C GLY A 274 -14.59 -0.40 7.70
N GLY A 275 -14.51 -1.67 7.27
CA GLY A 275 -15.61 -2.38 6.63
C GLY A 275 -16.83 -2.51 7.53
N LEU A 276 -16.66 -2.94 8.79
CA LEU A 276 -17.76 -3.06 9.75
C LEU A 276 -18.50 -1.74 9.98
N ILE A 277 -17.77 -0.64 10.17
CA ILE A 277 -18.37 0.67 10.40
C ILE A 277 -19.08 1.16 9.13
N ALA A 278 -18.46 1.02 7.97
CA ALA A 278 -19.03 1.45 6.70
C ALA A 278 -20.31 0.69 6.36
N ASP A 279 -20.33 -0.65 6.55
CA ASP A 279 -21.42 -1.51 6.11
C ASP A 279 -22.53 -1.65 7.13
N LYS A 280 -22.21 -1.85 8.43
CA LYS A 280 -23.21 -2.12 9.47
C LYS A 280 -23.70 -0.87 10.19
N ILE A 281 -22.81 0.10 10.46
CA ILE A 281 -23.17 1.30 11.24
C ILE A 281 -23.70 2.39 10.33
N LEU A 282 -22.89 2.81 9.35
CA LEU A 282 -23.25 3.94 8.47
C LEU A 282 -24.04 3.51 7.23
N LYS A 283 -23.99 2.22 6.88
CA LYS A 283 -24.65 1.63 5.69
C LYS A 283 -24.38 2.41 4.40
N SER A 284 -23.22 3.06 4.33
CA SER A 284 -22.80 3.88 3.19
C SER A 284 -21.29 4.12 3.26
N PRO A 285 -20.49 3.44 2.43
CA PRO A 285 -19.05 3.67 2.31
C PRO A 285 -18.70 5.13 1.99
N SER A 286 -19.48 5.80 1.14
CA SER A 286 -19.24 7.21 0.80
C SER A 286 -19.41 8.15 1.98
N LYS A 287 -20.40 7.91 2.87
CA LYS A 287 -20.56 8.70 4.11
C LYS A 287 -19.42 8.38 5.09
N TYR A 288 -19.01 7.12 5.16
CA TYR A 288 -17.88 6.71 5.99
C TYR A 288 -16.62 7.48 5.62
N LEU A 289 -16.30 7.57 4.32
CA LEU A 289 -15.17 8.35 3.83
C LEU A 289 -15.28 9.83 4.22
N PHE A 290 -16.46 10.42 4.11
CA PHE A 290 -16.67 11.80 4.54
C PHE A 290 -16.34 12.02 6.02
N TYR A 291 -16.92 11.20 6.92
CA TYR A 291 -16.67 11.35 8.35
C TYR A 291 -15.21 11.09 8.72
N THR A 292 -14.58 10.11 8.11
CA THR A 292 -13.17 9.81 8.37
C THR A 292 -12.23 10.86 7.81
N PHE A 293 -12.54 11.52 6.69
CA PHE A 293 -11.79 12.69 6.24
C PHE A 293 -11.92 13.87 7.20
N CYS A 294 -13.13 14.14 7.71
CA CYS A 294 -13.31 15.15 8.76
C CYS A 294 -12.48 14.80 10.01
N ALA A 295 -12.52 13.55 10.46
CA ALA A 295 -11.73 13.08 11.59
C ALA A 295 -10.22 13.21 11.33
N SER A 296 -9.75 12.87 10.12
CA SER A 296 -8.35 13.06 9.70
C SER A 296 -7.94 14.52 9.74
N THR A 297 -8.80 15.42 9.27
CA THR A 297 -8.53 16.86 9.30
C THR A 297 -8.41 17.38 10.75
N VAL A 298 -9.37 17.01 11.61
CA VAL A 298 -9.34 17.39 13.04
C VAL A 298 -8.09 16.85 13.72
N ALA A 299 -7.74 15.59 13.49
CA ALA A 299 -6.55 14.98 14.06
C ALA A 299 -5.25 15.66 13.58
N LEU A 300 -5.15 16.03 12.31
CA LEU A 300 -3.98 16.75 11.77
C LEU A 300 -3.89 18.18 12.33
N VAL A 301 -5.01 18.90 12.43
CA VAL A 301 -5.04 20.23 13.07
C VAL A 301 -4.65 20.12 14.54
N ALA A 302 -5.13 19.10 15.25
CA ALA A 302 -4.73 18.85 16.63
C ALA A 302 -3.22 18.58 16.71
N LEU A 303 -2.64 17.76 15.83
CA LEU A 303 -1.20 17.51 15.75
C LEU A 303 -0.38 18.80 15.48
N ILE A 304 -0.90 19.76 14.71
CA ILE A 304 -0.23 21.05 14.48
C ILE A 304 -0.23 21.94 15.74
N LEU A 305 -1.32 21.90 16.51
CA LEU A 305 -1.54 22.77 17.66
C LEU A 305 -0.94 22.21 18.97
N LEU A 306 -0.70 20.91 19.05
CA LEU A 306 -0.15 20.27 20.25
C LEU A 306 1.23 20.82 20.62
N PRO A 307 1.51 21.03 21.93
CA PRO A 307 2.80 21.49 22.43
C PRO A 307 3.80 20.34 22.51
N HIS A 308 4.32 19.87 21.37
CA HIS A 308 5.16 18.69 21.26
C HIS A 308 6.42 18.72 22.13
N GLU A 309 6.96 19.89 22.43
CA GLU A 309 8.18 20.05 23.25
C GLU A 309 7.94 19.71 24.73
N SER A 310 6.70 19.85 25.20
CA SER A 310 6.31 19.57 26.61
C SER A 310 5.53 18.27 26.77
N MET A 311 5.19 17.60 25.66
CA MET A 311 4.40 16.36 25.68
C MET A 311 5.28 15.13 25.94
N PRO A 312 4.82 14.17 26.75
CA PRO A 312 5.49 12.89 26.88
C PRO A 312 5.42 12.08 25.57
N VAL A 313 6.50 11.37 25.29
CA VAL A 313 6.71 10.60 24.03
C VAL A 313 5.56 9.64 23.72
N TYR A 314 5.06 8.92 24.73
CA TYR A 314 3.97 7.95 24.54
C TYR A 314 2.68 8.60 24.02
N LEU A 315 2.42 9.85 24.39
CA LEU A 315 1.24 10.57 23.91
C LEU A 315 1.41 10.96 22.44
N GLY A 316 2.60 11.38 22.02
CA GLY A 316 2.93 11.60 20.61
C GLY A 316 2.79 10.34 19.76
N MET A 317 3.21 9.18 20.30
CA MET A 317 3.02 7.89 19.64
C MET A 317 1.53 7.53 19.50
N ILE A 318 0.74 7.69 20.56
CA ILE A 318 -0.70 7.39 20.55
C ILE A 318 -1.43 8.29 19.53
N CYS A 319 -1.17 9.60 19.53
CA CYS A 319 -1.80 10.53 18.60
C CYS A 319 -1.49 10.18 17.14
N THR A 320 -0.22 9.87 16.83
CA THR A 320 0.19 9.52 15.47
C THR A 320 -0.30 8.13 15.04
N LEU A 321 -0.32 7.13 15.92
CA LEU A 321 -0.92 5.81 15.65
C LEU A 321 -2.43 5.91 15.49
N GLY A 322 -3.12 6.70 16.32
CA GLY A 322 -4.55 6.95 16.19
C GLY A 322 -4.91 7.58 14.84
N PHE A 323 -4.13 8.56 14.39
CA PHE A 323 -4.27 9.11 13.05
C PHE A 323 -4.00 8.04 11.95
N GLY A 324 -2.93 7.27 12.09
CA GLY A 324 -2.62 6.16 11.19
C GLY A 324 -3.77 5.15 11.09
N ALA A 325 -4.40 4.81 12.21
CA ALA A 325 -5.56 3.91 12.25
C ALA A 325 -6.73 4.47 11.40
N ILE A 326 -7.05 5.76 11.51
CA ILE A 326 -8.08 6.40 10.67
C ILE A 326 -7.74 6.22 9.19
N VAL A 327 -6.51 6.51 8.78
CA VAL A 327 -6.08 6.41 7.37
C VAL A 327 -6.14 4.98 6.86
N PHE A 328 -5.76 3.97 7.65
CA PHE A 328 -5.85 2.57 7.23
C PHE A 328 -7.29 2.07 7.11
N THR A 329 -8.20 2.55 7.94
CA THR A 329 -9.63 2.24 7.76
C THR A 329 -10.21 2.88 6.50
N GLN A 330 -9.78 4.11 6.14
CA GLN A 330 -10.14 4.74 4.87
C GLN A 330 -9.65 3.91 3.68
N ARG A 331 -8.37 3.46 3.72
CA ARG A 331 -7.79 2.63 2.66
C ARG A 331 -8.51 1.32 2.43
N ALA A 332 -9.09 0.75 3.46
CA ALA A 332 -9.86 -0.49 3.36
C ALA A 332 -11.19 -0.31 2.62
N VAL A 333 -11.76 0.89 2.67
CA VAL A 333 -13.13 1.16 2.20
C VAL A 333 -13.17 2.01 0.91
N PHE A 334 -12.07 2.61 0.50
CA PHE A 334 -12.04 3.66 -0.54
C PHE A 334 -12.54 3.24 -1.94
N PHE A 335 -12.58 1.93 -2.28
CA PHE A 335 -13.22 1.41 -3.49
C PHE A 335 -14.67 0.93 -3.29
N ALA A 336 -15.12 0.77 -2.06
CA ALA A 336 -16.48 0.30 -1.76
C ALA A 336 -17.60 1.21 -2.33
N PRO A 337 -17.40 2.54 -2.54
CA PRO A 337 -18.38 3.38 -3.23
C PRO A 337 -18.72 2.94 -4.67
N ILE A 338 -17.88 2.16 -5.34
CA ILE A 338 -18.18 1.57 -6.67
C ILE A 338 -19.44 0.70 -6.58
N GLY A 339 -19.50 -0.18 -5.57
CA GLY A 339 -20.68 -1.03 -5.30
C GLY A 339 -21.87 -0.18 -4.82
N GLU A 340 -21.62 0.84 -3.96
CA GLU A 340 -22.68 1.72 -3.46
C GLU A 340 -23.36 2.52 -4.59
N ALA A 341 -22.61 2.89 -5.64
CA ALA A 341 -23.11 3.61 -6.81
C ALA A 341 -23.83 2.73 -7.83
N ASN A 342 -23.94 1.40 -7.59
CA ASN A 342 -24.51 0.42 -8.52
C ASN A 342 -23.92 0.54 -9.94
N ILE A 343 -22.60 0.67 -10.04
CA ILE A 343 -21.91 0.67 -11.32
C ILE A 343 -22.06 -0.72 -11.95
N ALA A 344 -22.51 -0.77 -13.19
CA ALA A 344 -22.78 -2.00 -13.91
C ALA A 344 -21.54 -2.93 -13.90
N GLU A 345 -21.77 -4.23 -13.75
CA GLU A 345 -20.72 -5.24 -13.54
C GLU A 345 -19.66 -5.23 -14.66
N ASN A 346 -20.13 -5.08 -15.92
CA ASN A 346 -19.25 -4.93 -17.10
C ASN A 346 -18.40 -3.66 -17.12
N ARG A 347 -18.66 -2.66 -16.28
CA ARG A 347 -17.92 -1.40 -16.14
C ARG A 347 -17.06 -1.35 -14.86
N THR A 348 -17.28 -2.26 -13.92
CA THR A 348 -16.62 -2.25 -12.60
C THR A 348 -15.10 -2.40 -12.72
N GLY A 349 -14.62 -3.27 -13.61
CA GLY A 349 -13.20 -3.45 -13.85
C GLY A 349 -12.53 -2.19 -14.37
N ALA A 350 -13.13 -1.53 -15.39
CA ALA A 350 -12.62 -0.27 -15.94
C ALA A 350 -12.70 0.89 -14.91
N ALA A 351 -13.75 0.92 -14.09
CA ALA A 351 -13.90 1.91 -13.02
C ALA A 351 -12.82 1.74 -11.93
N MET A 352 -12.51 0.50 -11.54
CA MET A 352 -11.42 0.20 -10.60
C MET A 352 -10.06 0.56 -11.20
N ALA A 353 -9.82 0.28 -12.48
CA ALA A 353 -8.57 0.62 -13.16
C ALA A 353 -8.35 2.15 -13.19
N LEU A 354 -9.37 2.93 -13.61
CA LEU A 354 -9.30 4.39 -13.59
C LEU A 354 -9.13 4.92 -12.16
N GLY A 355 -9.89 4.37 -11.21
CA GLY A 355 -9.80 4.71 -9.80
C GLY A 355 -8.43 4.43 -9.20
N SER A 356 -7.78 3.33 -9.59
CA SER A 356 -6.42 3.00 -9.15
C SER A 356 -5.38 3.92 -9.80
N PHE A 357 -5.49 4.17 -11.09
CA PHE A 357 -4.54 5.04 -11.81
C PHE A 357 -4.50 6.45 -11.23
N ILE A 358 -5.67 7.08 -11.08
CA ILE A 358 -5.77 8.41 -10.48
C ILE A 358 -5.53 8.37 -8.98
N GLY A 359 -6.10 7.38 -8.30
CA GLY A 359 -6.08 7.27 -6.86
C GLY A 359 -4.68 7.04 -6.29
N TYR A 360 -3.80 6.33 -6.99
CA TYR A 360 -2.43 6.08 -6.56
C TYR A 360 -1.42 7.12 -7.07
N ALA A 361 -1.84 8.03 -7.95
CA ALA A 361 -0.99 9.09 -8.47
C ALA A 361 -0.28 9.94 -7.37
N PRO A 362 -0.88 10.23 -6.19
CA PRO A 362 -0.18 10.94 -5.13
C PRO A 362 1.14 10.28 -4.71
N ALA A 363 1.25 8.96 -4.75
CA ALA A 363 2.48 8.26 -4.40
C ALA A 363 3.66 8.63 -5.32
N MET A 364 3.37 9.07 -6.56
CA MET A 364 4.41 9.49 -7.51
C MET A 364 5.09 10.80 -7.10
N PHE A 365 4.45 11.64 -6.29
CA PHE A 365 5.01 12.96 -5.94
C PHE A 365 4.90 13.33 -4.47
N CYS A 366 3.89 12.87 -3.72
CA CYS A 366 3.71 13.26 -2.30
C CYS A 366 4.87 12.82 -1.41
N TYR A 367 5.45 11.64 -1.64
CA TYR A 367 6.61 11.22 -0.86
C TYR A 367 7.80 12.18 -1.06
N SER A 368 8.10 12.55 -2.32
CA SER A 368 9.13 13.55 -2.62
C SER A 368 8.80 14.91 -2.03
N LEU A 369 7.56 15.37 -2.20
CA LEU A 369 7.10 16.67 -1.72
C LEU A 369 7.24 16.79 -0.22
N TYR A 370 6.73 15.85 0.55
CA TYR A 370 6.79 15.89 2.02
C TYR A 370 8.24 15.80 2.52
N GLY A 371 9.03 14.89 1.96
CA GLY A 371 10.43 14.77 2.32
C GLY A 371 11.24 16.03 2.02
N TYR A 372 11.03 16.64 0.86
CA TYR A 372 11.68 17.89 0.47
C TYR A 372 11.31 19.07 1.37
N ILE A 373 10.04 19.17 1.78
CA ILE A 373 9.60 20.20 2.74
C ILE A 373 10.31 20.04 4.08
N LEU A 374 10.50 18.82 4.56
CA LEU A 374 11.23 18.55 5.80
C LEU A 374 12.71 18.92 5.70
N ASP A 375 13.33 18.71 4.55
CA ASP A 375 14.72 19.07 4.32
C ASP A 375 14.92 20.60 4.26
N LEU A 376 13.96 21.33 3.68
CA LEU A 376 13.98 22.79 3.61
C LEU A 376 13.65 23.47 4.94
N ASN A 377 12.85 22.82 5.79
CA ASN A 377 12.33 23.39 7.02
C ASN A 377 12.65 22.44 8.20
N PRO A 378 13.88 22.46 8.72
CA PRO A 378 14.28 21.56 9.81
C PRO A 378 13.47 21.82 11.08
N GLY A 379 13.35 20.78 11.90
CA GLY A 379 12.65 20.83 13.18
C GLY A 379 11.12 20.75 13.06
N LEU A 380 10.41 21.18 14.10
CA LEU A 380 8.97 21.06 14.23
C LEU A 380 8.20 21.81 13.12
N THR A 381 8.73 22.91 12.61
CA THR A 381 8.09 23.74 11.58
C THR A 381 7.84 22.94 10.30
N GLY A 382 8.82 22.17 9.82
CA GLY A 382 8.66 21.33 8.63
C GLY A 382 7.54 20.32 8.78
N TYR A 383 7.45 19.65 9.93
CA TYR A 383 6.37 18.71 10.21
C TYR A 383 5.00 19.38 10.25
N LYS A 384 4.89 20.58 10.87
CA LYS A 384 3.64 21.35 10.86
C LYS A 384 3.19 21.73 9.45
N ILE A 385 4.12 22.08 8.56
CA ILE A 385 3.81 22.37 7.14
C ILE A 385 3.31 21.10 6.46
N VAL A 386 3.99 19.97 6.63
CA VAL A 386 3.55 18.66 6.05
C VAL A 386 2.17 18.28 6.55
N PHE A 387 1.92 18.38 7.87
CA PHE A 387 0.60 18.10 8.45
C PHE A 387 -0.48 19.05 7.93
N GLY A 388 -0.14 20.34 7.70
CA GLY A 388 -1.02 21.33 7.10
C GLY A 388 -1.41 20.94 5.66
N ILE A 389 -0.47 20.51 4.83
CA ILE A 389 -0.74 20.03 3.47
C ILE A 389 -1.59 18.76 3.50
N MET A 390 -1.30 17.82 4.39
CA MET A 390 -2.12 16.63 4.57
C MET A 390 -3.53 16.99 5.01
N ALA A 391 -3.71 17.97 5.89
CA ALA A 391 -5.02 18.48 6.32
C ALA A 391 -5.79 19.12 5.16
N CYS A 392 -5.13 19.88 4.29
CA CYS A 392 -5.73 20.40 3.06
C CYS A 392 -6.19 19.28 2.13
N PHE A 393 -5.38 18.23 1.94
CA PHE A 393 -5.82 17.06 1.15
C PHE A 393 -7.01 16.34 1.80
N ALA A 394 -7.02 16.20 3.12
CA ALA A 394 -8.15 15.60 3.83
C ALA A 394 -9.43 16.44 3.70
N LEU A 395 -9.35 17.78 3.79
CA LEU A 395 -10.47 18.69 3.55
C LEU A 395 -11.00 18.57 2.12
N CYS A 396 -10.14 18.54 1.11
CA CYS A 396 -10.52 18.31 -0.27
C CYS A 396 -11.21 16.96 -0.44
N GLY A 397 -10.70 15.90 0.22
CA GLY A 397 -11.32 14.58 0.26
C GLY A 397 -12.71 14.59 0.88
N ALA A 398 -12.89 15.32 1.99
CA ALA A 398 -14.19 15.50 2.63
C ALA A 398 -15.18 16.19 1.67
N PHE A 399 -14.76 17.26 0.98
CA PHE A 399 -15.57 17.96 0.00
C PHE A 399 -16.01 17.05 -1.16
N VAL A 400 -15.07 16.30 -1.74
CA VAL A 400 -15.36 15.34 -2.83
C VAL A 400 -16.29 14.23 -2.34
N SER A 401 -16.12 13.76 -1.08
CA SER A 401 -17.01 12.77 -0.48
C SER A 401 -18.45 13.28 -0.34
N VAL A 402 -18.64 14.55 0.03
CA VAL A 402 -19.99 15.19 0.07
C VAL A 402 -20.62 15.21 -1.33
N MET A 403 -19.85 15.58 -2.35
CA MET A 403 -20.34 15.57 -3.73
C MET A 403 -20.75 14.16 -4.17
N LEU A 404 -19.93 13.15 -3.81
CA LEU A 404 -20.19 11.74 -4.11
C LEU A 404 -21.49 11.26 -3.43
N VAL A 405 -21.65 11.54 -2.13
CA VAL A 405 -22.86 11.17 -1.36
C VAL A 405 -24.12 11.80 -1.98
N LYS A 406 -24.07 13.10 -2.33
CA LYS A 406 -25.20 13.80 -2.98
C LYS A 406 -25.57 13.14 -4.31
N ARG A 407 -24.55 12.80 -5.12
CA ARG A 407 -24.76 12.20 -6.44
C ARG A 407 -25.35 10.79 -6.37
N ILE A 408 -24.83 9.92 -5.47
CA ILE A 408 -25.37 8.57 -5.27
C ILE A 408 -26.83 8.63 -4.79
N ARG A 409 -27.14 9.55 -3.85
CA ARG A 409 -28.52 9.75 -3.38
C ARG A 409 -29.46 10.23 -4.48
N GLY A 410 -29.00 11.16 -5.33
CA GLY A 410 -29.75 11.66 -6.50
C GLY A 410 -30.07 10.54 -7.49
N GLY A 411 -29.08 9.73 -7.85
CA GLY A 411 -29.28 8.57 -8.74
C GLY A 411 -30.26 7.54 -8.20
N ARG A 412 -30.22 7.23 -6.88
CA ARG A 412 -31.19 6.32 -6.24
C ARG A 412 -32.63 6.86 -6.27
N LYS A 413 -32.83 8.18 -6.11
CA LYS A 413 -34.17 8.78 -6.20
C LYS A 413 -34.74 8.69 -7.62
N THR A 414 -33.91 8.96 -8.64
CA THR A 414 -34.33 8.86 -10.05
C THR A 414 -34.70 7.44 -10.44
N LEU A 415 -33.95 6.43 -9.97
CA LEU A 415 -34.26 5.02 -10.21
C LEU A 415 -35.58 4.60 -9.54
N ARG A 416 -35.87 5.05 -8.32
CA ARG A 416 -37.15 4.75 -7.65
C ARG A 416 -38.33 5.40 -8.36
N ALA A 417 -38.19 6.64 -8.78
CA ALA A 417 -39.24 7.35 -9.54
C ALA A 417 -39.50 6.78 -10.94
N ALA A 418 -38.56 5.99 -11.48
CA ALA A 418 -38.74 5.32 -12.78
C ALA A 418 -39.34 3.90 -12.65
N THR A 419 -39.42 3.36 -11.43
CA THR A 419 -40.01 2.04 -11.11
C THR A 419 -41.42 2.13 -10.49
N GLU A 420 -41.84 3.31 -10.06
CA GLU A 420 -43.21 3.69 -9.69
C GLU A 420 -43.97 4.21 -10.89
#